data_78a4a3df6ce571b06f29bcc990ba4c0d
#
_entry.id   78a4a3df6ce571b06f29bcc990ba4c0d
#
_cell.length_a   1.000
_cell.length_b   1.000
_cell.length_c   1.000
_cell.angle_alpha   90.00
_cell.angle_beta   90.00
_cell.angle_gamma   90.00
#
_symmetry.space_group_name_H-M   'P 1'
#
loop_
_entity.id
_entity.type
_entity.pdbx_description
1 polymer ?
#
loop_
_entity_poly.entity_id
_entity_poly.type
_entity_poly.pdbx_seq_one_letter_code
_entity_poly.pdbx_strand_id
1 'polypeptide(L)'
;MSLLEVEAIYGGYGGVDILNGIDMHVEDGELVVIVGPNGAGKSTAMKAIIGLVKVREGHIRFDGQEITGRRPDEVARLRVCYVPQEKNVFPTLTVHENLEMGAFLRDDDFSGQLDAVYEIFPALVEKRRQPAGSLSGGQRQMVAMGRALMLEPKLLLLDEPTAGLSPLFTDMVFDKVKEINATGVAILMVEQNAKDALELADRGYVLALGRNRHEDTGANLLANREVAEMFLGG
;
A
#
# COMPACT_ATOMS: atom_id res chain seq x y z
N MET A 1 -15.01 14.44 -3.21
CA MET A 1 -14.28 14.21 -4.49
C MET A 1 -13.19 13.24 -4.12
N SER A 2 -13.22 12.05 -4.69
CA SER A 2 -12.31 11.00 -4.28
C SER A 2 -10.85 11.39 -4.53
N LEU A 3 -9.94 11.02 -3.64
CA LEU A 3 -8.50 11.25 -3.79
C LEU A 3 -7.92 10.38 -4.92
N LEU A 4 -8.33 9.09 -4.95
CA LEU A 4 -8.01 8.15 -6.01
C LEU A 4 -9.30 7.63 -6.64
N GLU A 5 -9.36 7.61 -7.97
CA GLU A 5 -10.42 7.00 -8.75
C GLU A 5 -9.82 6.04 -9.77
N VAL A 6 -10.31 4.82 -9.80
CA VAL A 6 -9.94 3.77 -10.75
C VAL A 6 -11.22 3.32 -11.43
N GLU A 7 -11.33 3.52 -12.74
CA GLU A 7 -12.54 3.28 -13.52
C GLU A 7 -12.29 2.24 -14.61
N ALA A 8 -12.95 1.10 -14.50
CA ALA A 8 -13.01 0.02 -15.47
C ALA A 8 -11.63 -0.33 -16.08
N ILE A 9 -10.58 -0.47 -15.25
CA ILE A 9 -9.24 -0.74 -15.76
C ILE A 9 -9.08 -2.18 -16.23
N TYR A 10 -8.55 -2.32 -17.46
CA TYR A 10 -8.08 -3.58 -18.03
C TYR A 10 -6.57 -3.50 -18.26
N GLY A 11 -5.84 -4.55 -17.90
CA GLY A 11 -4.40 -4.54 -18.04
C GLY A 11 -3.71 -5.76 -17.43
N GLY A 12 -2.41 -5.84 -17.65
CA GLY A 12 -1.61 -6.97 -17.15
C GLY A 12 -0.22 -7.01 -17.77
N TYR A 13 0.35 -8.20 -17.86
CA TYR A 13 1.72 -8.42 -18.32
C TYR A 13 1.75 -9.16 -19.65
N GLY A 14 2.72 -8.81 -20.54
CA GLY A 14 2.98 -9.58 -21.75
C GLY A 14 1.79 -9.72 -22.70
N GLY A 15 0.84 -8.78 -22.67
CA GLY A 15 -0.36 -8.83 -23.51
C GLY A 15 -1.52 -9.66 -22.93
N VAL A 16 -1.35 -10.24 -21.74
CA VAL A 16 -2.40 -10.98 -21.03
C VAL A 16 -3.03 -10.07 -19.97
N ASP A 17 -4.37 -9.95 -19.97
CA ASP A 17 -5.09 -9.24 -18.95
C ASP A 17 -5.19 -10.05 -17.67
N ILE A 18 -4.80 -9.41 -16.59
CA ILE A 18 -5.03 -9.86 -15.21
C ILE A 18 -6.16 -9.03 -14.61
N LEU A 19 -6.23 -7.75 -14.97
CA LEU A 19 -7.30 -6.84 -14.57
C LEU A 19 -8.36 -6.83 -15.66
N ASN A 20 -9.61 -7.04 -15.29
CA ASN A 20 -10.73 -7.27 -16.18
C ASN A 20 -11.92 -6.35 -15.86
N GLY A 21 -11.68 -5.04 -15.80
CA GLY A 21 -12.67 -4.04 -15.42
C GLY A 21 -12.72 -3.86 -13.89
N ILE A 22 -11.60 -3.43 -13.30
CA ILE A 22 -11.52 -3.09 -11.89
C ILE A 22 -11.98 -1.65 -11.70
N ASP A 23 -12.88 -1.46 -10.75
CA ASP A 23 -13.35 -0.18 -10.25
C ASP A 23 -13.01 -0.04 -8.78
N MET A 24 -12.45 1.10 -8.35
CA MET A 24 -12.25 1.41 -6.95
C MET A 24 -12.03 2.90 -6.73
N HIS A 25 -12.28 3.36 -5.53
CA HIS A 25 -11.95 4.72 -5.12
C HIS A 25 -11.42 4.75 -3.69
N VAL A 26 -10.70 5.80 -3.38
CA VAL A 26 -10.20 6.10 -2.03
C VAL A 26 -10.46 7.58 -1.76
N GLU A 27 -11.10 7.89 -0.64
CA GLU A 27 -11.30 9.26 -0.18
C GLU A 27 -10.08 9.77 0.59
N ASP A 28 -10.01 11.09 0.82
CA ASP A 28 -8.95 11.67 1.66
C ASP A 28 -8.96 11.06 3.06
N GLY A 29 -7.80 10.58 3.53
CA GLY A 29 -7.62 10.00 4.85
C GLY A 29 -8.30 8.64 5.06
N GLU A 30 -8.93 8.05 4.04
CA GLU A 30 -9.59 6.75 4.11
C GLU A 30 -8.58 5.60 4.15
N LEU A 31 -8.85 4.58 4.96
CA LEU A 31 -8.13 3.31 4.94
C LEU A 31 -8.94 2.27 4.16
N VAL A 32 -8.49 1.97 2.96
CA VAL A 32 -9.12 1.01 2.05
C VAL A 32 -8.29 -0.25 1.94
N VAL A 33 -8.96 -1.41 1.97
CA VAL A 33 -8.30 -2.72 1.88
C VAL A 33 -8.81 -3.50 0.68
N ILE A 34 -7.89 -4.09 -0.06
CA ILE A 34 -8.18 -5.04 -1.13
C ILE A 34 -7.85 -6.45 -0.64
N VAL A 35 -8.85 -7.32 -0.62
CA VAL A 35 -8.70 -8.74 -0.30
C VAL A 35 -9.09 -9.61 -1.48
N GLY A 36 -8.65 -10.85 -1.48
CA GLY A 36 -8.96 -11.79 -2.55
C GLY A 36 -7.98 -12.95 -2.60
N PRO A 37 -8.32 -14.07 -3.27
CA PRO A 37 -7.42 -15.20 -3.41
C PRO A 37 -6.13 -14.83 -4.17
N ASN A 38 -5.13 -15.71 -4.08
CA ASN A 38 -3.91 -15.54 -4.86
C ASN A 38 -4.24 -15.56 -6.36
N GLY A 39 -3.64 -14.63 -7.10
CA GLY A 39 -3.94 -14.44 -8.53
C GLY A 39 -5.21 -13.64 -8.83
N ALA A 40 -5.92 -13.11 -7.83
CA ALA A 40 -7.11 -12.26 -8.04
C ALA A 40 -6.82 -10.92 -8.74
N GLY A 41 -5.56 -10.50 -8.85
CA GLY A 41 -5.17 -9.24 -9.48
C GLY A 41 -4.86 -8.11 -8.50
N LYS A 42 -4.87 -8.35 -7.18
CA LYS A 42 -4.67 -7.33 -6.13
C LYS A 42 -3.40 -6.49 -6.32
N SER A 43 -2.23 -7.13 -6.26
CA SER A 43 -0.93 -6.43 -6.45
C SER A 43 -0.78 -5.88 -7.87
N THR A 44 -1.46 -6.49 -8.86
CA THR A 44 -1.47 -5.98 -10.24
C THR A 44 -2.23 -4.66 -10.33
N ALA A 45 -3.35 -4.52 -9.62
CA ALA A 45 -4.10 -3.27 -9.53
C ALA A 45 -3.25 -2.15 -8.90
N MET A 46 -2.57 -2.44 -7.77
CA MET A 46 -1.64 -1.48 -7.18
C MET A 46 -0.53 -1.05 -8.13
N LYS A 47 0.08 -2.03 -8.81
CA LYS A 47 1.15 -1.75 -9.80
C LYS A 47 0.64 -0.99 -11.02
N ALA A 48 -0.64 -1.15 -11.39
CA ALA A 48 -1.28 -0.34 -12.43
C ALA A 48 -1.43 1.12 -11.98
N ILE A 49 -1.85 1.38 -10.74
CA ILE A 49 -1.99 2.72 -10.17
C ILE A 49 -0.67 3.48 -10.23
N ILE A 50 0.45 2.85 -9.87
CA ILE A 50 1.76 3.50 -9.88
C ILE A 50 2.49 3.43 -11.22
N GLY A 51 1.85 2.93 -12.29
CA GLY A 51 2.42 2.89 -13.64
C GLY A 51 3.45 1.79 -13.89
N LEU A 52 3.54 0.76 -13.03
CA LEU A 52 4.40 -0.43 -13.25
C LEU A 52 3.75 -1.51 -14.10
N VAL A 53 2.43 -1.45 -14.28
CA VAL A 53 1.66 -2.35 -15.14
C VAL A 53 0.91 -1.51 -16.16
N LYS A 54 0.96 -1.96 -17.42
CA LYS A 54 0.27 -1.26 -18.49
C LYS A 54 -1.24 -1.45 -18.40
N VAL A 55 -1.95 -0.35 -18.24
CA VAL A 55 -3.40 -0.25 -18.42
C VAL A 55 -3.68 -0.09 -19.91
N ARG A 56 -4.59 -0.88 -20.47
CA ARG A 56 -4.99 -0.84 -21.87
C ARG A 56 -6.32 -0.11 -22.08
N GLU A 57 -7.22 -0.24 -21.13
CA GLU A 57 -8.54 0.40 -21.12
C GLU A 57 -8.85 0.87 -19.71
N GLY A 58 -9.72 1.87 -19.59
CA GLY A 58 -10.10 2.49 -18.33
C GLY A 58 -9.21 3.66 -17.94
N HIS A 59 -9.51 4.24 -16.80
CA HIS A 59 -8.87 5.46 -16.31
C HIS A 59 -8.44 5.33 -14.86
N ILE A 60 -7.34 5.98 -14.51
CA ILE A 60 -6.88 6.15 -13.14
C ILE A 60 -6.66 7.65 -12.94
N ARG A 61 -7.36 8.24 -11.96
CA ARG A 61 -7.21 9.63 -11.57
C ARG A 61 -6.77 9.73 -10.13
N PHE A 62 -5.89 10.66 -9.87
CA PHE A 62 -5.43 11.00 -8.53
C PHE A 62 -5.52 12.51 -8.33
N ASP A 63 -6.23 12.94 -7.27
CA ASP A 63 -6.49 14.35 -6.97
C ASP A 63 -7.03 15.11 -8.21
N GLY A 64 -7.98 14.49 -8.93
CA GLY A 64 -8.60 14.98 -10.15
C GLY A 64 -7.70 14.94 -11.40
N GLN A 65 -6.44 14.49 -11.31
CA GLN A 65 -5.51 14.41 -12.42
C GLN A 65 -5.45 13.01 -13.02
N GLU A 66 -5.50 12.89 -14.34
CA GLU A 66 -5.27 11.62 -15.04
C GLU A 66 -3.83 11.12 -14.83
N ILE A 67 -3.67 9.92 -14.29
CA ILE A 67 -2.37 9.29 -14.06
C ILE A 67 -2.20 7.96 -14.80
N THR A 68 -3.19 7.52 -15.57
CA THR A 68 -3.14 6.27 -16.34
C THR A 68 -1.88 6.20 -17.20
N GLY A 69 -1.07 5.18 -16.99
CA GLY A 69 0.15 4.95 -17.78
C GLY A 69 1.28 5.97 -17.56
N ARG A 70 1.18 6.86 -16.59
CA ARG A 70 2.32 7.70 -16.17
C ARG A 70 3.44 6.83 -15.62
N ARG A 71 4.66 7.31 -15.70
CA ARG A 71 5.83 6.63 -15.11
C ARG A 71 5.77 6.68 -13.58
N PRO A 72 6.33 5.67 -12.89
CA PRO A 72 6.31 5.61 -11.43
C PRO A 72 6.91 6.85 -10.73
N ASP A 73 7.97 7.44 -11.30
CA ASP A 73 8.59 8.66 -10.76
C ASP A 73 7.66 9.88 -10.89
N GLU A 74 6.86 9.96 -11.95
CA GLU A 74 5.86 11.03 -12.13
C GLU A 74 4.70 10.87 -11.15
N VAL A 75 4.25 9.62 -10.91
CA VAL A 75 3.20 9.32 -9.93
C VAL A 75 3.68 9.60 -8.50
N ALA A 76 4.93 9.24 -8.17
CA ALA A 76 5.53 9.52 -6.87
C ALA A 76 5.63 11.03 -6.58
N ARG A 77 5.93 11.88 -7.60
CA ARG A 77 5.93 13.34 -7.45
C ARG A 77 4.55 13.91 -7.09
N LEU A 78 3.47 13.20 -7.39
CA LEU A 78 2.12 13.55 -6.94
C LEU A 78 1.84 13.10 -5.50
N ARG A 79 2.84 12.55 -4.78
CA ARG A 79 2.73 12.06 -3.40
C ARG A 79 1.90 10.78 -3.28
N VAL A 80 1.94 9.92 -4.32
CA VAL A 80 1.48 8.53 -4.27
C VAL A 80 2.70 7.65 -4.05
N CYS A 81 2.80 7.03 -2.88
CA CYS A 81 3.96 6.21 -2.50
C CYS A 81 3.58 4.74 -2.44
N TYR A 82 4.48 3.86 -2.88
CA TYR A 82 4.26 2.42 -2.93
C TYR A 82 5.31 1.66 -2.13
N VAL A 83 4.85 0.78 -1.27
CA VAL A 83 5.66 -0.16 -0.50
C VAL A 83 5.41 -1.56 -1.03
N PRO A 84 6.34 -2.15 -1.79
CA PRO A 84 6.20 -3.49 -2.33
C PRO A 84 6.35 -4.56 -1.25
N GLN A 85 5.75 -5.72 -1.47
CA GLN A 85 5.85 -6.90 -0.60
C GLN A 85 7.31 -7.37 -0.41
N GLU A 86 8.07 -7.43 -1.51
CA GLU A 86 9.45 -7.91 -1.52
C GLU A 86 10.43 -6.82 -1.97
N LYS A 87 11.72 -7.00 -1.63
CA LYS A 87 12.81 -6.08 -2.00
C LYS A 87 12.52 -4.64 -1.61
N ASN A 88 11.86 -4.48 -0.48
CA ASN A 88 11.32 -3.23 0.02
C ASN A 88 12.36 -2.34 0.74
N VAL A 89 13.61 -2.79 0.90
CA VAL A 89 14.73 -2.00 1.45
C VAL A 89 16.00 -2.16 0.61
N PHE A 90 16.93 -1.23 0.75
CA PHE A 90 18.29 -1.36 0.24
C PHE A 90 19.14 -2.05 1.30
N PRO A 91 19.46 -3.35 1.16
CA PRO A 91 20.00 -4.15 2.26
C PRO A 91 21.43 -3.75 2.69
N THR A 92 22.20 -3.15 1.81
CA THR A 92 23.57 -2.69 2.06
C THR A 92 23.64 -1.30 2.68
N LEU A 93 22.59 -0.50 2.55
CA LEU A 93 22.47 0.80 3.17
C LEU A 93 22.02 0.68 4.62
N THR A 94 22.42 1.60 5.45
CA THR A 94 21.92 1.73 6.82
C THR A 94 20.43 2.05 6.84
N VAL A 95 19.78 1.91 8.00
CA VAL A 95 18.39 2.34 8.20
C VAL A 95 18.23 3.82 7.84
N HIS A 96 19.14 4.67 8.32
CA HIS A 96 19.13 6.12 8.08
C HIS A 96 19.22 6.42 6.57
N GLU A 97 20.22 5.86 5.89
CA GLU A 97 20.38 6.04 4.44
C GLU A 97 19.18 5.50 3.64
N ASN A 98 18.53 4.42 4.10
CA ASN A 98 17.28 3.95 3.49
C ASN A 98 16.18 4.99 3.60
N LEU A 99 16.04 5.67 4.74
CA LEU A 99 15.04 6.72 4.92
C LEU A 99 15.37 7.92 4.02
N GLU A 100 16.65 8.39 4.02
CA GLU A 100 17.08 9.49 3.14
C GLU A 100 16.83 9.20 1.66
N MET A 101 17.00 7.93 1.21
CA MET A 101 16.66 7.53 -0.16
C MET A 101 15.16 7.72 -0.47
N GLY A 102 14.29 7.73 0.54
CA GLY A 102 12.88 8.05 0.37
C GLY A 102 12.64 9.51 -0.01
N ALA A 103 13.54 10.41 0.38
CA ALA A 103 13.48 11.84 0.04
C ALA A 103 14.13 12.18 -1.31
N PHE A 104 14.58 11.19 -2.12
CA PHE A 104 15.32 11.41 -3.37
C PHE A 104 14.64 12.36 -4.38
N LEU A 105 13.31 12.46 -4.33
CA LEU A 105 12.54 13.36 -5.20
C LEU A 105 12.30 14.75 -4.59
N ARG A 106 12.82 15.03 -3.39
CA ARG A 106 12.69 16.31 -2.68
C ARG A 106 13.93 17.17 -2.92
N ASP A 107 13.72 18.48 -3.05
CA ASP A 107 14.76 19.49 -3.17
C ASP A 107 14.83 20.43 -1.94
N ASP A 108 13.96 20.18 -0.93
CA ASP A 108 13.83 20.94 0.30
C ASP A 108 14.56 20.27 1.48
N ASP A 109 14.63 20.94 2.62
CA ASP A 109 15.11 20.35 3.87
C ASP A 109 14.06 19.39 4.44
N PHE A 110 14.39 18.11 4.47
CA PHE A 110 13.52 17.03 4.95
C PHE A 110 13.88 16.55 6.38
N SER A 111 14.73 17.30 7.11
CA SER A 111 15.16 16.90 8.47
C SER A 111 13.97 16.73 9.42
N GLY A 112 12.99 17.64 9.36
CA GLY A 112 11.76 17.55 10.16
C GLY A 112 10.93 16.33 9.82
N GLN A 113 10.87 15.92 8.54
CA GLN A 113 10.17 14.72 8.13
C GLN A 113 10.89 13.45 8.58
N LEU A 114 12.21 13.45 8.58
CA LEU A 114 13.01 12.36 9.11
C LEU A 114 12.77 12.15 10.62
N ASP A 115 12.68 13.23 11.38
CA ASP A 115 12.34 13.19 12.80
C ASP A 115 10.92 12.63 13.01
N ALA A 116 9.93 13.08 12.24
CA ALA A 116 8.57 12.58 12.30
C ALA A 116 8.50 11.06 11.97
N VAL A 117 9.29 10.59 11.01
CA VAL A 117 9.38 9.16 10.71
C VAL A 117 9.97 8.37 11.88
N TYR A 118 10.98 8.91 12.58
CA TYR A 118 11.53 8.28 13.78
C TYR A 118 10.57 8.32 14.97
N GLU A 119 9.69 9.31 15.07
CA GLU A 119 8.61 9.34 16.06
C GLU A 119 7.59 8.20 15.81
N ILE A 120 7.19 7.99 14.56
CA ILE A 120 6.31 6.87 14.18
C ILE A 120 7.00 5.52 14.42
N PHE A 121 8.30 5.42 14.14
CA PHE A 121 9.07 4.17 14.24
C PHE A 121 10.25 4.28 15.23
N PRO A 122 10.02 4.46 16.55
CA PRO A 122 11.10 4.67 17.51
C PRO A 122 12.10 3.51 17.59
N ALA A 123 11.67 2.29 17.29
CA ALA A 123 12.56 1.12 17.21
C ALA A 123 13.68 1.25 16.14
N LEU A 124 13.51 2.13 15.17
CA LEU A 124 14.52 2.39 14.13
C LEU A 124 15.62 3.34 14.60
N VAL A 125 15.37 4.17 15.60
CA VAL A 125 16.34 5.16 16.12
C VAL A 125 17.62 4.46 16.61
N GLU A 126 17.47 3.42 17.43
CA GLU A 126 18.61 2.65 17.95
C GLU A 126 19.37 1.90 16.86
N LYS A 127 18.70 1.60 15.75
CA LYS A 127 19.22 0.82 14.62
C LYS A 127 19.64 1.70 13.43
N ARG A 128 19.58 3.02 13.56
CA ARG A 128 19.78 3.96 12.45
C ARG A 128 21.09 3.76 11.66
N ARG A 129 22.14 3.25 12.33
CA ARG A 129 23.46 2.98 11.73
C ARG A 129 23.66 1.54 11.30
N GLN A 130 22.68 0.65 11.51
CA GLN A 130 22.76 -0.75 11.12
C GLN A 130 22.37 -0.91 9.64
N PRO A 131 23.02 -1.79 8.88
CA PRO A 131 22.58 -2.15 7.53
C PRO A 131 21.17 -2.76 7.58
N ALA A 132 20.27 -2.28 6.70
CA ALA A 132 18.89 -2.74 6.69
C ALA A 132 18.73 -4.25 6.42
N GLY A 133 19.68 -4.85 5.71
CA GLY A 133 19.73 -6.30 5.48
C GLY A 133 19.89 -7.15 6.74
N SER A 134 20.44 -6.58 7.84
CA SER A 134 20.62 -7.30 9.12
C SER A 134 19.38 -7.28 10.02
N LEU A 135 18.33 -6.55 9.64
CA LEU A 135 17.12 -6.39 10.41
C LEU A 135 16.19 -7.59 10.29
N SER A 136 15.28 -7.77 11.27
CA SER A 136 14.16 -8.72 11.16
C SER A 136 13.20 -8.33 10.05
N GLY A 137 12.32 -9.26 9.62
CA GLY A 137 11.29 -8.97 8.60
C GLY A 137 10.43 -7.77 8.96
N GLY A 138 9.88 -7.74 10.17
CA GLY A 138 9.05 -6.62 10.64
C GLY A 138 9.80 -5.30 10.72
N GLN A 139 11.08 -5.32 11.16
CA GLN A 139 11.90 -4.10 11.17
C GLN A 139 12.19 -3.60 9.75
N ARG A 140 12.46 -4.48 8.79
CA ARG A 140 12.58 -4.08 7.37
C ARG A 140 11.29 -3.46 6.84
N GLN A 141 10.14 -4.01 7.23
CA GLN A 141 8.85 -3.45 6.85
C GLN A 141 8.67 -2.03 7.40
N MET A 142 9.04 -1.78 8.66
CA MET A 142 9.04 -0.42 9.24
C MET A 142 9.96 0.52 8.47
N VAL A 143 11.15 0.08 8.06
CA VAL A 143 12.07 0.89 7.23
C VAL A 143 11.43 1.21 5.88
N ALA A 144 10.76 0.24 5.25
CA ALA A 144 10.12 0.43 3.95
C ALA A 144 8.96 1.44 4.03
N MET A 145 8.11 1.33 5.05
CA MET A 145 7.04 2.30 5.30
C MET A 145 7.63 3.68 5.65
N GLY A 146 8.61 3.73 6.54
CA GLY A 146 9.28 4.99 6.91
C GLY A 146 9.89 5.68 5.69
N ARG A 147 10.54 4.92 4.80
CA ARG A 147 11.07 5.45 3.54
C ARG A 147 9.97 6.05 2.65
N ALA A 148 8.81 5.40 2.56
CA ALA A 148 7.68 5.93 1.79
C ALA A 148 7.13 7.24 2.39
N LEU A 149 7.13 7.35 3.73
CA LEU A 149 6.68 8.56 4.43
C LEU A 149 7.61 9.77 4.24
N MET A 150 8.86 9.58 3.83
CA MET A 150 9.78 10.69 3.56
C MET A 150 9.30 11.63 2.46
N LEU A 151 8.43 11.18 1.55
CA LEU A 151 7.78 12.01 0.52
C LEU A 151 6.50 12.70 1.01
N GLU A 152 6.13 12.56 2.29
CA GLU A 152 4.86 13.06 2.85
C GLU A 152 3.66 12.66 1.98
N PRO A 153 3.39 11.35 1.80
CA PRO A 153 2.39 10.89 0.86
C PRO A 153 1.00 11.42 1.20
N LYS A 154 0.21 11.74 0.16
CA LYS A 154 -1.25 11.86 0.27
C LYS A 154 -1.90 10.47 0.25
N LEU A 155 -1.32 9.54 -0.53
CA LEU A 155 -1.77 8.16 -0.64
C LEU A 155 -0.59 7.21 -0.49
N LEU A 156 -0.72 6.27 0.45
CA LEU A 156 0.24 5.20 0.69
C LEU A 156 -0.34 3.87 0.22
N LEU A 157 0.32 3.23 -0.74
CA LEU A 157 -0.03 1.91 -1.27
C LEU A 157 0.83 0.86 -0.56
N LEU A 158 0.22 -0.10 0.12
CA LEU A 158 0.89 -1.17 0.87
C LEU A 158 0.55 -2.54 0.27
N ASP A 159 1.53 -3.22 -0.32
CA ASP A 159 1.35 -4.52 -0.98
C ASP A 159 1.76 -5.65 -0.03
N GLU A 160 0.80 -6.31 0.60
CA GLU A 160 0.94 -7.39 1.58
C GLU A 160 1.99 -7.09 2.68
N PRO A 161 1.83 -5.98 3.43
CA PRO A 161 2.83 -5.51 4.38
C PRO A 161 3.10 -6.48 5.54
N THR A 162 2.19 -7.44 5.80
CA THR A 162 2.35 -8.43 6.88
C THR A 162 2.82 -9.80 6.40
N ALA A 163 3.00 -9.99 5.08
CA ALA A 163 3.36 -11.29 4.52
C ALA A 163 4.64 -11.88 5.13
N GLY A 164 4.57 -13.12 5.60
CA GLY A 164 5.69 -13.85 6.17
C GLY A 164 6.16 -13.34 7.54
N LEU A 165 5.41 -12.46 8.19
CA LEU A 165 5.69 -12.01 9.55
C LEU A 165 5.08 -12.96 10.59
N SER A 166 5.65 -12.96 11.80
CA SER A 166 5.00 -13.62 12.94
C SER A 166 3.79 -12.81 13.42
N PRO A 167 2.82 -13.44 14.13
CA PRO A 167 1.62 -12.74 14.61
C PRO A 167 1.93 -11.44 15.36
N LEU A 168 2.90 -11.46 16.26
CA LEU A 168 3.32 -10.27 17.01
C LEU A 168 3.77 -9.12 16.08
N PHE A 169 4.52 -9.44 15.02
CA PHE A 169 4.97 -8.41 14.08
C PHE A 169 3.84 -7.98 13.13
N THR A 170 2.90 -8.86 12.83
CA THR A 170 1.68 -8.52 12.08
C THR A 170 0.88 -7.44 12.82
N ASP A 171 0.58 -7.67 14.10
CA ASP A 171 -0.13 -6.70 14.94
C ASP A 171 0.61 -5.36 14.99
N MET A 172 1.92 -5.39 15.21
CA MET A 172 2.74 -4.17 15.20
C MET A 172 2.68 -3.40 13.87
N VAL A 173 2.67 -4.10 12.72
CA VAL A 173 2.55 -3.45 11.40
C VAL A 173 1.17 -2.83 11.23
N PHE A 174 0.10 -3.53 11.60
CA PHE A 174 -1.25 -2.99 11.53
C PHE A 174 -1.44 -1.77 12.46
N ASP A 175 -0.86 -1.80 13.67
CA ASP A 175 -0.90 -0.64 14.56
C ASP A 175 -0.19 0.57 13.92
N LYS A 176 0.95 0.35 13.24
CA LYS A 176 1.64 1.43 12.51
C LYS A 176 0.87 1.92 11.30
N VAL A 177 0.15 1.05 10.60
CA VAL A 177 -0.77 1.44 9.51
C VAL A 177 -1.86 2.38 10.05
N LYS A 178 -2.48 2.05 11.18
CA LYS A 178 -3.47 2.94 11.85
C LYS A 178 -2.86 4.27 12.27
N GLU A 179 -1.67 4.24 12.88
CA GLU A 179 -0.97 5.44 13.33
C GLU A 179 -0.65 6.37 12.15
N ILE A 180 -0.18 5.83 11.02
CA ILE A 180 0.06 6.59 9.79
C ILE A 180 -1.25 7.16 9.25
N ASN A 181 -2.31 6.35 9.15
CA ASN A 181 -3.61 6.82 8.67
C ASN A 181 -4.19 7.94 9.54
N ALA A 182 -4.03 7.85 10.86
CA ALA A 182 -4.47 8.88 11.81
C ALA A 182 -3.77 10.24 11.60
N THR A 183 -2.64 10.30 10.89
CA THR A 183 -2.00 11.57 10.48
C THR A 183 -2.69 12.23 9.27
N GLY A 184 -3.71 11.60 8.69
CA GLY A 184 -4.45 12.07 7.52
C GLY A 184 -3.96 11.50 6.19
N VAL A 185 -3.00 10.57 6.19
CA VAL A 185 -2.55 9.87 4.99
C VAL A 185 -3.60 8.84 4.59
N ALA A 186 -4.14 8.93 3.36
CA ALA A 186 -4.99 7.88 2.82
C ALA A 186 -4.16 6.61 2.56
N ILE A 187 -4.74 5.45 2.82
CA ILE A 187 -4.06 4.17 2.65
C ILE A 187 -4.88 3.24 1.76
N LEU A 188 -4.25 2.67 0.74
CA LEU A 188 -4.79 1.54 0.00
C LEU A 188 -3.86 0.34 0.25
N MET A 189 -4.36 -0.68 0.93
CA MET A 189 -3.60 -1.84 1.35
C MET A 189 -4.13 -3.11 0.69
N VAL A 190 -3.24 -3.92 0.15
CA VAL A 190 -3.55 -5.31 -0.24
C VAL A 190 -3.13 -6.22 0.89
N GLU A 191 -3.99 -7.15 1.29
CA GLU A 191 -3.67 -8.15 2.29
C GLU A 191 -4.20 -9.53 1.97
N GLN A 192 -3.47 -10.54 2.44
CA GLN A 192 -3.89 -11.93 2.40
C GLN A 192 -4.65 -12.31 3.67
N ASN A 193 -4.28 -11.77 4.82
CA ASN A 193 -5.01 -11.89 6.08
C ASN A 193 -6.24 -10.98 6.05
N ALA A 194 -7.30 -11.46 5.36
CA ALA A 194 -8.48 -10.67 5.09
C ALA A 194 -9.20 -10.21 6.36
N LYS A 195 -9.24 -11.07 7.40
CA LYS A 195 -9.95 -10.75 8.63
C LYS A 195 -9.35 -9.53 9.33
N ASP A 196 -8.08 -9.62 9.71
CA ASP A 196 -7.42 -8.57 10.48
C ASP A 196 -7.35 -7.27 9.67
N ALA A 197 -7.13 -7.36 8.34
CA ALA A 197 -7.10 -6.21 7.47
C ALA A 197 -8.46 -5.51 7.35
N LEU A 198 -9.57 -6.25 7.19
CA LEU A 198 -10.91 -5.70 7.10
C LEU A 198 -11.41 -5.12 8.44
N GLU A 199 -10.90 -5.62 9.60
CA GLU A 199 -11.17 -5.03 10.91
C GLU A 199 -10.66 -3.59 11.04
N LEU A 200 -9.64 -3.20 10.24
CA LEU A 200 -9.07 -1.86 10.25
C LEU A 200 -9.73 -0.94 9.22
N ALA A 201 -10.34 -1.53 8.18
CA ALA A 201 -10.71 -0.82 6.96
C ALA A 201 -12.00 -0.02 7.14
N ASP A 202 -11.98 1.22 6.67
CA ASP A 202 -13.21 2.00 6.44
C ASP A 202 -14.01 1.37 5.29
N ARG A 203 -13.31 0.95 4.23
CA ARG A 203 -13.85 0.32 3.02
C ARG A 203 -12.99 -0.87 2.61
N GLY A 204 -13.63 -1.90 2.07
CA GLY A 204 -12.94 -3.04 1.48
C GLY A 204 -13.44 -3.38 0.07
N TYR A 205 -12.53 -3.88 -0.73
CA TYR A 205 -12.81 -4.48 -2.04
C TYR A 205 -12.43 -5.95 -2.03
N VAL A 206 -13.35 -6.80 -2.45
CA VAL A 206 -13.09 -8.23 -2.66
C VAL A 206 -12.86 -8.46 -4.14
N LEU A 207 -11.66 -8.87 -4.52
CA LEU A 207 -11.32 -9.18 -5.91
C LEU A 207 -11.28 -10.68 -6.16
N ALA A 208 -11.79 -11.10 -7.31
CA ALA A 208 -11.62 -12.46 -7.83
C ALA A 208 -11.51 -12.43 -9.36
N LEU A 209 -10.52 -13.16 -9.90
CA LEU A 209 -10.29 -13.28 -11.35
C LEU A 209 -10.19 -11.93 -12.08
N GLY A 210 -9.53 -10.96 -11.44
CA GLY A 210 -9.33 -9.62 -11.98
C GLY A 210 -10.55 -8.72 -11.98
N ARG A 211 -11.58 -9.01 -11.18
CA ARG A 211 -12.84 -8.25 -11.10
C ARG A 211 -13.24 -7.99 -9.67
N ASN A 212 -13.97 -6.91 -9.45
CA ASN A 212 -14.67 -6.67 -8.19
C ASN A 212 -15.77 -7.71 -7.99
N ARG A 213 -15.85 -8.28 -6.79
CA ARG A 213 -16.95 -9.15 -6.35
C ARG A 213 -17.83 -8.47 -5.32
N HIS A 214 -17.20 -7.84 -4.34
CA HIS A 214 -17.89 -7.09 -3.30
C HIS A 214 -17.15 -5.79 -3.03
N GLU A 215 -17.91 -4.79 -2.66
CA GLU A 215 -17.45 -3.52 -2.11
C GLU A 215 -18.40 -3.13 -0.97
N ASP A 216 -17.86 -2.87 0.20
CA ASP A 216 -18.63 -2.39 1.36
C ASP A 216 -17.65 -1.88 2.43
N THR A 217 -18.17 -1.44 3.58
CA THR A 217 -17.36 -1.20 4.77
C THR A 217 -16.66 -2.48 5.23
N GLY A 218 -15.49 -2.36 5.86
CA GLY A 218 -14.78 -3.52 6.39
C GLY A 218 -15.68 -4.39 7.31
N ALA A 219 -16.45 -3.75 8.18
CA ALA A 219 -17.38 -4.41 9.10
C ALA A 219 -18.48 -5.21 8.36
N ASN A 220 -19.07 -4.66 7.30
CA ASN A 220 -20.10 -5.33 6.50
C ASN A 220 -19.51 -6.52 5.72
N LEU A 221 -18.30 -6.37 5.17
CA LEU A 221 -17.61 -7.47 4.48
C LEU A 221 -17.28 -8.62 5.42
N LEU A 222 -16.88 -8.33 6.67
CA LEU A 222 -16.63 -9.36 7.69
C LEU A 222 -17.90 -10.10 8.09
N ALA A 223 -19.06 -9.43 8.07
CA ALA A 223 -20.37 -10.04 8.34
C ALA A 223 -20.96 -10.76 7.12
N ASN A 224 -20.41 -10.57 5.94
CA ASN A 224 -20.90 -11.17 4.70
C ASN A 224 -20.50 -12.65 4.63
N ARG A 225 -21.52 -13.54 4.55
CA ARG A 225 -21.32 -14.98 4.55
C ARG A 225 -20.48 -15.47 3.35
N GLU A 226 -20.69 -14.93 2.16
CA GLU A 226 -19.94 -15.32 0.96
C GLU A 226 -18.46 -14.94 1.10
N VAL A 227 -18.17 -13.75 1.63
CA VAL A 227 -16.81 -13.30 1.93
C VAL A 227 -16.16 -14.17 3.01
N ALA A 228 -16.92 -14.52 4.06
CA ALA A 228 -16.46 -15.41 5.12
C ALA A 228 -16.11 -16.81 4.59
N GLU A 229 -16.96 -17.40 3.75
CA GLU A 229 -16.70 -18.70 3.11
C GLU A 229 -15.47 -18.65 2.18
N MET A 230 -15.24 -17.54 1.46
CA MET A 230 -14.07 -17.37 0.58
C MET A 230 -12.73 -17.23 1.32
N PHE A 231 -12.70 -16.59 2.49
CA PHE A 231 -11.46 -16.13 3.11
C PHE A 231 -11.28 -16.49 4.58
N LEU A 232 -12.38 -16.75 5.31
CA LEU A 232 -12.31 -16.93 6.77
C LEU A 232 -12.42 -18.40 7.19
N GLY A 233 -12.58 -19.33 6.22
CA GLY A 233 -12.73 -20.76 6.48
C GLY A 233 -14.00 -20.99 7.28
N GLY A 234 -15.12 -21.06 6.56
CA GLY A 234 -16.46 -21.29 7.14
C GLY A 234 -16.58 -22.59 7.92
#